data_50a90e2257c41e17586ba10242b4c626
#
_entry.id   50a90e2257c41e17586ba10242b4c626
#
_cell.length_a   1.000
_cell.length_b   1.000
_cell.length_c   1.000
_cell.angle_alpha   90.00
_cell.angle_beta   90.00
_cell.angle_gamma   90.00
#
_symmetry.space_group_name_H-M   'P 1'
#
loop_
_entity.id
_entity.type
_entity.pdbx_description
1 polymer ?
#
loop_
_entity_poly.entity_id
_entity_poly.type
_entity_poly.pdbx_seq_one_letter_code
_entity_poly.pdbx_strand_id
1 'polypeptide(L)'
;MRKILITGGAGFIGSALVRYIINETSDAVVVVDKLTYAGNLMSLAPVAQSERFAFEKVDICDRAELARVFTEHQPDCVMHLAAESHVDRSIDGPAAFIETNIVGTYTLLEAARAYWNALTEDKKSAFRFHHISTDEVYGDLHSTDDFFTETTPYAPSSPYSASKASSDHLVRAWLRTYGLPTLITNCSNNYGPYHFPEKLIPLMILNALAGKPLPVYGNGQQIRDWLYVEDHARALYCAATTGKVGETYNIGGHNERKNLDVVETICELLEELAPNKPHGVVHYSDLITFVADRPGHDLRYAIDASKIARELGWLPQETFESGMRKTVQWYLANESWWKQVQDGSYQGERLGLKG
;
A
#
# COMPACT_ATOMS: atom_id res chain seq x y z
N MET A 1 0.85 -1.97 -26.28
CA MET A 1 1.30 -0.98 -25.29
C MET A 1 0.07 -0.28 -24.74
N ARG A 2 -0.24 -0.50 -23.47
CA ARG A 2 -1.32 0.20 -22.76
C ARG A 2 -0.75 1.44 -22.07
N LYS A 3 -1.60 2.43 -21.82
CA LYS A 3 -1.28 3.57 -20.98
C LYS A 3 -2.05 3.45 -19.67
N ILE A 4 -1.35 3.32 -18.56
CA ILE A 4 -1.92 3.06 -17.24
C ILE A 4 -1.79 4.33 -16.38
N LEU A 5 -2.91 4.88 -15.92
CA LEU A 5 -2.94 5.98 -14.97
C LEU A 5 -2.90 5.41 -13.56
N ILE A 6 -1.90 5.78 -12.77
CA ILE A 6 -1.69 5.31 -11.39
C ILE A 6 -1.82 6.49 -10.44
N THR A 7 -2.87 6.52 -9.63
CA THR A 7 -2.99 7.52 -8.56
C THR A 7 -2.24 7.04 -7.32
N GLY A 8 -1.61 7.95 -6.58
CA GLY A 8 -0.75 7.58 -5.45
C GLY A 8 0.56 6.91 -5.88
N GLY A 9 0.99 7.14 -7.13
CA GLY A 9 2.16 6.48 -7.69
C GLY A 9 3.51 6.91 -7.12
N ALA A 10 3.57 8.02 -6.36
CA ALA A 10 4.77 8.44 -5.65
C ALA A 10 4.85 7.87 -4.21
N GLY A 11 3.81 7.15 -3.74
CA GLY A 11 3.77 6.44 -2.48
C GLY A 11 4.53 5.12 -2.52
N PHE A 12 4.53 4.38 -1.41
CA PHE A 12 5.26 3.13 -1.24
C PHE A 12 4.86 2.06 -2.27
N ILE A 13 3.63 1.56 -2.23
CA ILE A 13 3.14 0.51 -3.15
C ILE A 13 3.07 1.05 -4.58
N GLY A 14 2.59 2.29 -4.74
CA GLY A 14 2.45 2.92 -6.06
C GLY A 14 3.78 3.02 -6.79
N SER A 15 4.86 3.44 -6.12
CA SER A 15 6.18 3.55 -6.75
C SER A 15 6.78 2.18 -7.11
N ALA A 16 6.53 1.14 -6.31
CA ALA A 16 6.93 -0.23 -6.66
C ALA A 16 6.19 -0.71 -7.92
N LEU A 17 4.89 -0.45 -8.02
CA LEU A 17 4.09 -0.77 -9.20
C LEU A 17 4.57 -0.01 -10.44
N VAL A 18 4.86 1.29 -10.32
CA VAL A 18 5.40 2.10 -11.43
C VAL A 18 6.73 1.54 -11.92
N ARG A 19 7.67 1.26 -11.01
CA ARG A 19 8.97 0.66 -11.35
C ARG A 19 8.80 -0.70 -12.02
N TYR A 20 7.91 -1.55 -11.50
CA TYR A 20 7.60 -2.85 -12.10
C TYR A 20 7.10 -2.70 -13.55
N ILE A 21 6.10 -1.85 -13.79
CA ILE A 21 5.51 -1.69 -15.12
C ILE A 21 6.56 -1.17 -16.11
N ILE A 22 7.34 -0.16 -15.75
CA ILE A 22 8.35 0.41 -16.64
C ILE A 22 9.49 -0.57 -16.92
N ASN A 23 9.94 -1.36 -15.93
CA ASN A 23 11.09 -2.25 -16.10
C ASN A 23 10.74 -3.60 -16.71
N GLU A 24 9.55 -4.15 -16.36
CA GLU A 24 9.20 -5.54 -16.68
C GLU A 24 8.16 -5.67 -17.79
N THR A 25 7.59 -4.56 -18.27
CA THR A 25 6.55 -4.59 -19.30
C THR A 25 6.83 -3.56 -20.40
N SER A 26 6.01 -3.60 -21.47
CA SER A 26 6.04 -2.59 -22.53
C SER A 26 5.06 -1.43 -22.33
N ASP A 27 4.29 -1.43 -21.23
CA ASP A 27 3.23 -0.45 -20.99
C ASP A 27 3.80 0.92 -20.53
N ALA A 28 3.03 1.98 -20.74
CA ALA A 28 3.36 3.34 -20.31
C ALA A 28 2.56 3.69 -19.04
N VAL A 29 3.14 4.54 -18.20
CA VAL A 29 2.57 4.96 -16.93
C VAL A 29 2.43 6.48 -16.85
N VAL A 30 1.25 6.93 -16.40
CA VAL A 30 0.99 8.29 -15.96
C VAL A 30 0.73 8.26 -14.46
N VAL A 31 1.63 8.85 -13.68
CA VAL A 31 1.48 8.96 -12.23
C VAL A 31 0.71 10.22 -11.89
N VAL A 32 -0.34 10.10 -11.10
CA VAL A 32 -1.09 11.21 -10.49
C VAL A 32 -0.88 11.15 -8.99
N ASP A 33 -0.23 12.17 -8.42
CA ASP A 33 0.04 12.25 -6.99
C ASP A 33 0.10 13.71 -6.53
N LYS A 34 -0.51 14.02 -5.40
CA LYS A 34 -0.46 15.39 -4.85
C LYS A 34 0.79 15.67 -4.02
N LEU A 35 1.62 14.63 -3.79
CA LEU A 35 2.85 14.69 -3.00
C LEU A 35 2.59 15.17 -1.55
N THR A 36 1.84 14.37 -0.80
CA THR A 36 1.72 14.52 0.65
C THR A 36 2.99 14.01 1.34
N TYR A 37 2.96 13.93 2.66
CA TYR A 37 4.11 13.49 3.47
C TYR A 37 4.68 12.11 3.07
N ALA A 38 3.85 11.19 2.56
CA ALA A 38 4.25 9.85 2.15
C ALA A 38 4.60 9.73 0.65
N GLY A 39 4.31 10.76 -0.15
CA GLY A 39 4.65 10.81 -1.58
C GLY A 39 6.05 11.37 -1.81
N ASN A 40 6.94 10.58 -2.43
CA ASN A 40 8.33 11.01 -2.67
C ASN A 40 8.77 10.66 -4.09
N LEU A 41 9.11 11.69 -4.88
CA LEU A 41 9.59 11.54 -6.25
C LEU A 41 10.93 10.77 -6.34
N MET A 42 11.74 10.74 -5.28
CA MET A 42 12.96 9.94 -5.25
C MET A 42 12.67 8.43 -5.36
N SER A 43 11.47 7.98 -4.96
CA SER A 43 11.03 6.60 -5.14
C SER A 43 10.77 6.24 -6.61
N LEU A 44 10.60 7.26 -7.47
CA LEU A 44 10.40 7.13 -8.92
C LEU A 44 11.67 7.45 -9.74
N ALA A 45 12.73 7.94 -9.09
CA ALA A 45 13.97 8.34 -9.77
C ALA A 45 14.55 7.24 -10.70
N PRO A 46 14.49 5.93 -10.35
CA PRO A 46 15.00 4.88 -11.25
C PRO A 46 14.32 4.79 -12.61
N VAL A 47 13.09 5.33 -12.74
CA VAL A 47 12.28 5.24 -13.97
C VAL A 47 11.89 6.60 -14.54
N ALA A 48 12.26 7.69 -13.89
CA ALA A 48 11.85 9.04 -14.23
C ALA A 48 12.32 9.51 -15.63
N GLN A 49 13.37 8.92 -16.19
CA GLN A 49 13.90 9.22 -17.50
C GLN A 49 13.31 8.38 -18.64
N SER A 50 12.40 7.46 -18.33
CA SER A 50 11.74 6.65 -19.36
C SER A 50 10.76 7.48 -20.18
N GLU A 51 10.79 7.36 -21.51
CA GLU A 51 9.81 7.99 -22.43
C GLU A 51 8.38 7.45 -22.18
N ARG A 52 8.25 6.33 -21.47
CA ARG A 52 6.97 5.71 -21.10
C ARG A 52 6.44 6.15 -19.72
N PHE A 53 7.11 7.12 -19.07
CA PHE A 53 6.76 7.66 -17.78
C PHE A 53 6.31 9.12 -17.89
N ALA A 54 5.19 9.47 -17.25
CA ALA A 54 4.75 10.84 -17.05
C ALA A 54 4.31 11.05 -15.60
N PHE A 55 4.47 12.26 -15.08
CA PHE A 55 4.07 12.66 -13.74
C PHE A 55 3.17 13.89 -13.76
N GLU A 56 2.03 13.80 -13.08
CA GLU A 56 1.06 14.87 -12.88
C GLU A 56 0.90 15.15 -11.38
N LYS A 57 1.24 16.36 -10.94
CA LYS A 57 1.02 16.77 -9.55
C LYS A 57 -0.43 17.23 -9.38
N VAL A 58 -1.33 16.29 -9.07
CA VAL A 58 -2.77 16.54 -9.00
C VAL A 58 -3.36 15.87 -7.78
N ASP A 59 -4.28 16.56 -7.09
CA ASP A 59 -5.13 15.97 -6.05
C ASP A 59 -6.32 15.25 -6.69
N ILE A 60 -6.58 14.01 -6.27
CA ILE A 60 -7.75 13.24 -6.77
C ILE A 60 -9.09 13.87 -6.38
N CYS A 61 -9.10 14.84 -5.47
CA CYS A 61 -10.29 15.65 -5.14
C CYS A 61 -10.52 16.79 -6.15
N ASP A 62 -9.53 17.12 -7.00
CA ASP A 62 -9.66 18.17 -8.02
C ASP A 62 -10.27 17.63 -9.32
N ARG A 63 -11.58 17.87 -9.46
CA ARG A 63 -12.34 17.42 -10.64
C ARG A 63 -11.83 18.02 -11.94
N ALA A 64 -11.43 19.29 -11.97
CA ALA A 64 -11.02 19.96 -13.19
C ALA A 64 -9.67 19.42 -13.67
N GLU A 65 -8.73 19.27 -12.77
CA GLU A 65 -7.42 18.70 -13.09
C GLU A 65 -7.51 17.24 -13.49
N LEU A 66 -8.35 16.43 -12.84
CA LEU A 66 -8.58 15.04 -13.29
C LEU A 66 -9.16 15.00 -14.71
N ALA A 67 -10.15 15.84 -15.03
CA ALA A 67 -10.69 15.90 -16.39
C ALA A 67 -9.63 16.27 -17.43
N ARG A 68 -8.73 17.22 -17.12
CA ARG A 68 -7.56 17.57 -17.96
C ARG A 68 -6.66 16.35 -18.15
N VAL A 69 -6.25 15.68 -17.07
CA VAL A 69 -5.37 14.49 -17.11
C VAL A 69 -5.95 13.38 -17.98
N PHE A 70 -7.24 13.04 -17.81
CA PHE A 70 -7.89 12.04 -18.67
C PHE A 70 -7.92 12.44 -20.15
N THR A 71 -8.14 13.73 -20.43
CA THR A 71 -8.17 14.25 -21.80
C THR A 71 -6.81 14.21 -22.46
N GLU A 72 -5.77 14.63 -21.75
CA GLU A 72 -4.40 14.73 -22.29
C GLU A 72 -3.75 13.36 -22.43
N HIS A 73 -3.91 12.50 -21.43
CA HIS A 73 -3.20 11.22 -21.39
C HIS A 73 -3.97 10.05 -21.99
N GLN A 74 -5.31 10.10 -22.03
CA GLN A 74 -6.17 9.06 -22.61
C GLN A 74 -5.82 7.63 -22.11
N PRO A 75 -5.91 7.35 -20.80
CA PRO A 75 -5.49 6.06 -20.25
C PRO A 75 -6.41 4.91 -20.68
N ASP A 76 -5.82 3.75 -20.88
CA ASP A 76 -6.53 2.49 -21.13
C ASP A 76 -6.95 1.79 -19.83
N CYS A 77 -6.27 2.12 -18.72
CA CYS A 77 -6.52 1.56 -17.41
C CYS A 77 -6.23 2.59 -16.32
N VAL A 78 -7.04 2.60 -15.27
CA VAL A 78 -6.80 3.36 -14.03
C VAL A 78 -6.49 2.37 -12.92
N MET A 79 -5.39 2.59 -12.20
CA MET A 79 -5.06 1.86 -10.96
C MET A 79 -5.05 2.88 -9.82
N HIS A 80 -6.03 2.76 -8.92
CA HIS A 80 -6.29 3.74 -7.87
C HIS A 80 -5.70 3.32 -6.54
N LEU A 81 -4.50 3.87 -6.22
CA LEU A 81 -3.78 3.65 -4.97
C LEU A 81 -3.73 4.88 -4.06
N ALA A 82 -4.09 6.07 -4.57
CA ALA A 82 -4.08 7.28 -3.75
C ALA A 82 -5.02 7.15 -2.55
N ALA A 83 -4.47 7.24 -1.35
CA ALA A 83 -5.22 7.15 -0.10
C ALA A 83 -4.40 7.72 1.06
N GLU A 84 -5.08 8.26 2.07
CA GLU A 84 -4.53 8.34 3.42
C GLU A 84 -4.55 6.94 4.03
N SER A 85 -3.43 6.46 4.61
CA SER A 85 -3.26 5.03 4.91
C SER A 85 -2.69 4.71 6.29
N HIS A 86 -2.43 5.69 7.16
CA HIS A 86 -1.86 5.44 8.48
C HIS A 86 -2.96 5.40 9.54
N VAL A 87 -3.19 4.23 10.16
CA VAL A 87 -4.27 4.02 11.13
C VAL A 87 -4.18 5.03 12.29
N ASP A 88 -3.00 5.20 12.91
CA ASP A 88 -2.82 6.11 14.04
C ASP A 88 -3.14 7.57 13.66
N ARG A 89 -2.76 8.01 12.45
CA ARG A 89 -3.16 9.33 11.92
C ARG A 89 -4.67 9.43 11.72
N SER A 90 -5.35 8.34 11.39
CA SER A 90 -6.81 8.33 11.23
C SER A 90 -7.55 8.51 12.56
N ILE A 91 -6.94 8.08 13.66
CA ILE A 91 -7.47 8.29 15.02
C ILE A 91 -7.34 9.76 15.42
N ASP A 92 -6.19 10.38 15.13
CA ASP A 92 -5.92 11.79 15.46
C ASP A 92 -6.67 12.78 14.55
N GLY A 93 -6.89 12.44 13.27
CA GLY A 93 -7.48 13.33 12.26
C GLY A 93 -8.28 12.61 11.18
N PRO A 94 -9.48 12.08 11.48
CA PRO A 94 -10.25 11.26 10.54
C PRO A 94 -10.75 12.02 9.30
N ALA A 95 -10.88 13.36 9.38
CA ALA A 95 -11.42 14.16 8.28
C ALA A 95 -10.61 14.03 6.98
N ALA A 96 -9.28 13.98 7.06
CA ALA A 96 -8.42 13.82 5.90
C ALA A 96 -8.65 12.46 5.19
N PHE A 97 -8.97 11.42 5.96
CA PHE A 97 -9.30 10.09 5.43
C PHE A 97 -10.64 10.07 4.71
N ILE A 98 -11.65 10.77 5.25
CA ILE A 98 -12.95 10.93 4.58
C ILE A 98 -12.79 11.68 3.27
N GLU A 99 -12.09 12.82 3.31
CA GLU A 99 -11.87 13.65 2.12
C GLU A 99 -11.10 12.88 1.04
N THR A 100 -9.94 12.33 1.36
CA THR A 100 -9.11 11.66 0.35
C THR A 100 -9.70 10.32 -0.08
N ASN A 101 -10.07 9.45 0.87
CA ASN A 101 -10.43 8.07 0.55
C ASN A 101 -11.86 7.93 0.02
N ILE A 102 -12.80 8.78 0.47
CA ILE A 102 -14.20 8.71 0.04
C ILE A 102 -14.47 9.75 -1.04
N VAL A 103 -14.28 11.05 -0.75
CA VAL A 103 -14.58 12.11 -1.70
C VAL A 103 -13.64 12.08 -2.90
N GLY A 104 -12.33 11.85 -2.67
CA GLY A 104 -11.35 11.69 -3.75
C GLY A 104 -11.65 10.49 -4.64
N THR A 105 -12.00 9.33 -4.07
CA THR A 105 -12.42 8.15 -4.85
C THR A 105 -13.68 8.45 -5.67
N TYR A 106 -14.69 9.09 -5.07
CA TYR A 106 -15.89 9.53 -5.79
C TYR A 106 -15.54 10.45 -6.97
N THR A 107 -14.69 11.44 -6.74
CA THR A 107 -14.30 12.40 -7.78
C THR A 107 -13.56 11.73 -8.94
N LEU A 108 -12.64 10.82 -8.62
CA LEU A 108 -11.91 10.03 -9.62
C LEU A 108 -12.85 9.09 -10.40
N LEU A 109 -13.80 8.42 -9.73
CA LEU A 109 -14.80 7.57 -10.39
C LEU A 109 -15.67 8.36 -11.38
N GLU A 110 -16.09 9.58 -11.02
CA GLU A 110 -16.86 10.45 -11.92
C GLU A 110 -16.02 10.92 -13.12
N ALA A 111 -14.75 11.29 -12.91
CA ALA A 111 -13.86 11.65 -14.01
C ALA A 111 -13.62 10.46 -14.95
N ALA A 112 -13.36 9.27 -14.39
CA ALA A 112 -13.18 8.04 -15.17
C ALA A 112 -14.45 7.65 -15.94
N ARG A 113 -15.64 7.79 -15.32
CA ARG A 113 -16.93 7.52 -15.95
C ARG A 113 -17.21 8.47 -17.10
N ALA A 114 -16.97 9.76 -16.92
CA ALA A 114 -17.14 10.77 -17.96
C ALA A 114 -16.24 10.49 -19.17
N TYR A 115 -14.97 10.20 -18.90
CA TYR A 115 -14.00 9.81 -19.92
C TYR A 115 -14.42 8.52 -20.64
N TRP A 116 -14.73 7.44 -19.89
CA TRP A 116 -15.14 6.15 -20.42
C TRP A 116 -16.38 6.25 -21.32
N ASN A 117 -17.38 7.06 -20.94
CA ASN A 117 -18.59 7.27 -21.73
C ASN A 117 -18.27 7.89 -23.13
N ALA A 118 -17.22 8.66 -23.24
CA ALA A 118 -16.79 9.30 -24.49
C ALA A 118 -15.92 8.40 -25.40
N LEU A 119 -15.51 7.22 -24.92
CA LEU A 119 -14.69 6.27 -25.69
C LEU A 119 -15.53 5.56 -26.77
N THR A 120 -14.85 5.04 -27.81
CA THR A 120 -15.42 4.09 -28.74
C THR A 120 -15.73 2.76 -28.07
N GLU A 121 -16.66 1.96 -28.60
CA GLU A 121 -17.10 0.71 -27.98
C GLU A 121 -15.93 -0.27 -27.75
N ASP A 122 -14.97 -0.37 -28.65
CA ASP A 122 -13.78 -1.23 -28.50
C ASP A 122 -12.93 -0.77 -27.32
N LYS A 123 -12.70 0.54 -27.17
CA LYS A 123 -11.95 1.10 -26.04
C LYS A 123 -12.72 0.98 -24.74
N LYS A 124 -14.04 1.16 -24.73
CA LYS A 124 -14.88 0.96 -23.55
C LYS A 124 -14.78 -0.47 -23.02
N SER A 125 -14.85 -1.46 -23.90
CA SER A 125 -14.79 -2.87 -23.52
C SER A 125 -13.43 -3.26 -22.95
N ALA A 126 -12.35 -2.63 -23.43
CA ALA A 126 -10.99 -2.86 -22.99
C ALA A 126 -10.62 -2.08 -21.72
N PHE A 127 -11.29 -0.97 -21.42
CA PHE A 127 -11.02 -0.11 -20.27
C PHE A 127 -11.18 -0.85 -18.93
N ARG A 128 -10.33 -0.53 -17.95
CA ARG A 128 -10.41 -1.06 -16.59
C ARG A 128 -10.19 0.04 -15.56
N PHE A 129 -10.97 -0.01 -14.49
CA PHE A 129 -10.76 0.78 -13.27
C PHE A 129 -10.46 -0.21 -12.13
N HIS A 130 -9.21 -0.30 -11.72
CA HIS A 130 -8.75 -1.15 -10.64
C HIS A 130 -8.58 -0.35 -9.36
N HIS A 131 -9.37 -0.66 -8.34
CA HIS A 131 -9.29 -0.05 -7.02
C HIS A 131 -8.48 -0.93 -6.07
N ILE A 132 -7.47 -0.35 -5.43
CA ILE A 132 -6.60 -1.05 -4.50
C ILE A 132 -7.05 -0.73 -3.07
N SER A 133 -7.44 -1.76 -2.34
CA SER A 133 -7.95 -1.71 -0.97
C SER A 133 -7.07 -2.53 -0.02
N THR A 134 -7.57 -2.85 1.15
CA THR A 134 -6.86 -3.50 2.26
C THR A 134 -7.73 -4.58 2.88
N ASP A 135 -7.11 -5.58 3.49
CA ASP A 135 -7.78 -6.60 4.29
C ASP A 135 -8.39 -6.04 5.60
N GLU A 136 -7.93 -4.88 6.06
CA GLU A 136 -8.48 -4.22 7.24
C GLU A 136 -9.97 -3.85 7.12
N VAL A 137 -10.53 -3.85 5.90
CA VAL A 137 -11.98 -3.66 5.68
C VAL A 137 -12.82 -4.81 6.22
N TYR A 138 -12.24 -6.00 6.37
CA TYR A 138 -12.93 -7.17 6.88
C TYR A 138 -13.09 -7.19 8.41
N GLY A 139 -12.25 -6.42 9.13
CA GLY A 139 -12.27 -6.36 10.60
C GLY A 139 -11.26 -7.30 11.24
N ASP A 140 -11.58 -7.87 12.40
CA ASP A 140 -10.70 -8.70 13.23
C ASP A 140 -11.08 -10.18 13.17
N LEU A 141 -10.07 -11.07 13.10
CA LEU A 141 -10.24 -12.50 13.23
C LEU A 141 -9.98 -12.95 14.66
N HIS A 142 -10.99 -13.59 15.27
CA HIS A 142 -10.91 -14.10 16.65
C HIS A 142 -10.42 -15.55 16.73
N SER A 143 -10.44 -16.30 15.62
CA SER A 143 -9.96 -17.68 15.51
C SER A 143 -8.63 -17.74 14.77
N THR A 144 -7.79 -18.72 15.10
CA THR A 144 -6.53 -19.00 14.40
C THR A 144 -6.73 -19.74 13.08
N ASP A 145 -7.90 -20.35 12.88
CA ASP A 145 -8.18 -21.22 11.73
C ASP A 145 -8.98 -20.50 10.62
N ASP A 146 -9.53 -19.31 10.93
CA ASP A 146 -10.31 -18.53 9.97
C ASP A 146 -9.42 -17.62 9.11
N PHE A 147 -9.87 -17.38 7.87
CA PHE A 147 -9.24 -16.46 6.93
C PHE A 147 -10.29 -15.55 6.30
N PHE A 148 -9.90 -14.31 6.00
CA PHE A 148 -10.72 -13.43 5.19
C PHE A 148 -10.75 -13.91 3.74
N THR A 149 -11.94 -14.16 3.23
CA THR A 149 -12.20 -14.45 1.82
C THR A 149 -12.85 -13.23 1.16
N GLU A 150 -12.95 -13.22 -0.17
CA GLU A 150 -13.60 -12.13 -0.91
C GLU A 150 -15.11 -12.02 -0.63
N THR A 151 -15.69 -13.00 0.04
CA THR A 151 -17.11 -13.03 0.48
C THR A 151 -17.29 -12.69 1.95
N THR A 152 -16.22 -12.52 2.72
CA THR A 152 -16.29 -12.09 4.11
C THR A 152 -16.96 -10.73 4.23
N PRO A 153 -17.99 -10.55 5.08
CA PRO A 153 -18.62 -9.26 5.31
C PRO A 153 -17.62 -8.22 5.85
N TYR A 154 -17.75 -6.98 5.43
CA TYR A 154 -16.94 -5.89 5.94
C TYR A 154 -17.36 -5.49 7.36
N ALA A 155 -16.40 -5.38 8.27
CA ALA A 155 -16.58 -4.96 9.66
C ALA A 155 -15.39 -4.10 10.15
N PRO A 156 -15.08 -2.97 9.48
CA PRO A 156 -13.87 -2.18 9.75
C PRO A 156 -13.87 -1.60 11.17
N SER A 157 -12.69 -1.62 11.83
CA SER A 157 -12.51 -1.22 13.24
C SER A 157 -11.94 0.19 13.41
N SER A 158 -11.38 0.81 12.36
CA SER A 158 -10.73 2.12 12.43
C SER A 158 -11.32 3.13 11.44
N PRO A 159 -11.14 4.46 11.65
CA PRO A 159 -11.55 5.45 10.66
C PRO A 159 -10.89 5.23 9.28
N TYR A 160 -9.63 4.77 9.25
CA TYR A 160 -8.96 4.38 8.01
C TYR A 160 -9.69 3.24 7.31
N SER A 161 -9.84 2.08 7.98
CA SER A 161 -10.48 0.91 7.36
C SER A 161 -11.94 1.18 6.98
N ALA A 162 -12.68 1.97 7.77
CA ALA A 162 -14.03 2.41 7.43
C ALA A 162 -14.07 3.27 6.17
N SER A 163 -13.10 4.19 5.99
CA SER A 163 -13.00 5.00 4.79
C SER A 163 -12.67 4.16 3.55
N LYS A 164 -11.82 3.13 3.69
CA LYS A 164 -11.50 2.18 2.61
C LYS A 164 -12.70 1.30 2.26
N ALA A 165 -13.40 0.76 3.25
CA ALA A 165 -14.65 0.02 3.03
C ALA A 165 -15.69 0.87 2.29
N SER A 166 -15.81 2.15 2.63
CA SER A 166 -16.70 3.09 1.94
C SER A 166 -16.31 3.27 0.47
N SER A 167 -15.02 3.45 0.17
CA SER A 167 -14.55 3.57 -1.22
C SER A 167 -14.76 2.28 -2.02
N ASP A 168 -14.57 1.10 -1.42
CA ASP A 168 -14.88 -0.18 -2.06
C ASP A 168 -16.35 -0.28 -2.46
N HIS A 169 -17.25 0.15 -1.58
CA HIS A 169 -18.69 0.19 -1.87
C HIS A 169 -19.04 1.17 -3.00
N LEU A 170 -18.40 2.35 -3.06
CA LEU A 170 -18.55 3.27 -4.19
C LEU A 170 -18.10 2.63 -5.50
N VAL A 171 -16.96 1.99 -5.54
CA VAL A 171 -16.44 1.31 -6.73
C VAL A 171 -17.40 0.24 -7.25
N ARG A 172 -17.93 -0.61 -6.34
CA ARG A 172 -18.95 -1.61 -6.69
C ARG A 172 -20.25 -0.97 -7.20
N ALA A 173 -20.66 0.13 -6.59
CA ALA A 173 -21.86 0.86 -7.00
C ALA A 173 -21.72 1.46 -8.41
N TRP A 174 -20.54 2.01 -8.78
CA TRP A 174 -20.29 2.55 -10.12
C TRP A 174 -20.35 1.48 -11.21
N LEU A 175 -19.89 0.27 -10.95
CA LEU A 175 -20.10 -0.84 -11.86
C LEU A 175 -21.58 -1.20 -11.99
N ARG A 176 -22.26 -1.42 -10.86
CA ARG A 176 -23.64 -1.92 -10.87
C ARG A 176 -24.66 -0.91 -11.41
N THR A 177 -24.44 0.38 -11.17
CA THR A 177 -25.36 1.45 -11.55
C THR A 177 -25.05 2.01 -12.93
N TYR A 178 -23.77 2.19 -13.26
CA TYR A 178 -23.35 2.90 -14.47
C TYR A 178 -22.61 2.03 -15.48
N GLY A 179 -22.26 0.80 -15.13
CA GLY A 179 -21.54 -0.13 -16.01
C GLY A 179 -20.06 0.15 -16.14
N LEU A 180 -19.49 1.09 -15.34
CA LEU A 180 -18.05 1.35 -15.36
C LEU A 180 -17.28 0.07 -15.04
N PRO A 181 -16.36 -0.42 -15.90
CA PRO A 181 -15.72 -1.71 -15.71
C PRO A 181 -14.67 -1.68 -14.60
N THR A 182 -15.11 -1.90 -13.36
CA THR A 182 -14.27 -1.87 -12.16
C THR A 182 -13.90 -3.26 -11.67
N LEU A 183 -12.78 -3.36 -10.95
CA LEU A 183 -12.41 -4.49 -10.10
C LEU A 183 -11.70 -3.98 -8.83
N ILE A 184 -11.65 -4.82 -7.80
CA ILE A 184 -11.08 -4.47 -6.50
C ILE A 184 -10.02 -5.51 -6.12
N THR A 185 -8.94 -5.08 -5.47
CA THR A 185 -8.03 -5.97 -4.76
C THR A 185 -7.91 -5.54 -3.30
N ASN A 186 -7.94 -6.51 -2.39
CA ASN A 186 -7.70 -6.31 -0.96
C ASN A 186 -6.37 -6.98 -0.61
N CYS A 187 -5.40 -6.22 -0.11
CA CYS A 187 -4.09 -6.76 0.20
C CYS A 187 -3.83 -6.85 1.70
N SER A 188 -2.99 -7.81 2.09
CA SER A 188 -2.42 -7.90 3.42
C SER A 188 -1.33 -6.83 3.67
N ASN A 189 -0.72 -6.83 4.85
CA ASN A 189 0.28 -5.83 5.23
C ASN A 189 1.51 -5.88 4.34
N ASN A 190 1.86 -4.75 3.73
CA ASN A 190 2.99 -4.66 2.82
C ASN A 190 4.28 -4.25 3.54
N TYR A 191 5.42 -4.77 3.06
CA TYR A 191 6.76 -4.38 3.50
C TYR A 191 7.75 -4.43 2.33
N GLY A 192 8.86 -3.72 2.45
CA GLY A 192 9.90 -3.73 1.42
C GLY A 192 10.61 -2.40 1.23
N PRO A 193 11.37 -2.24 0.14
CA PRO A 193 12.04 -1.01 -0.26
C PRO A 193 11.12 0.19 -0.39
N TYR A 194 11.60 1.39 -0.01
CA TYR A 194 10.88 2.66 -0.11
C TYR A 194 9.64 2.80 0.80
N HIS A 195 9.49 1.95 1.83
CA HIS A 195 8.40 2.09 2.80
C HIS A 195 8.67 3.27 3.74
N PHE A 196 7.66 4.14 3.93
CA PHE A 196 7.80 5.36 4.73
C PHE A 196 8.12 5.03 6.20
N PRO A 197 9.07 5.73 6.85
CA PRO A 197 9.64 5.38 8.16
C PRO A 197 8.67 5.38 9.36
N GLU A 198 7.43 5.82 9.22
CA GLU A 198 6.40 5.76 10.29
C GLU A 198 5.82 4.35 10.50
N LYS A 199 6.04 3.43 9.55
CA LYS A 199 5.52 2.07 9.61
C LYS A 199 6.47 1.14 10.37
N LEU A 200 5.91 0.05 10.94
CA LEU A 200 6.60 -0.85 11.87
C LEU A 200 8.01 -1.24 11.39
N ILE A 201 8.12 -1.88 10.23
CA ILE A 201 9.39 -2.46 9.77
C ILE A 201 10.47 -1.39 9.54
N PRO A 202 10.25 -0.34 8.73
CA PRO A 202 11.28 0.68 8.55
C PRO A 202 11.59 1.45 9.83
N LEU A 203 10.60 1.72 10.69
CA LEU A 203 10.81 2.37 11.97
C LEU A 203 11.76 1.55 12.85
N MET A 204 11.54 0.23 12.97
CA MET A 204 12.40 -0.63 13.78
C MET A 204 13.82 -0.69 13.23
N ILE A 205 13.98 -0.83 11.91
CA ILE A 205 15.32 -0.81 11.26
C ILE A 205 16.07 0.49 11.59
N LEU A 206 15.43 1.64 11.36
CA LEU A 206 16.08 2.94 11.51
C LEU A 206 16.34 3.30 12.98
N ASN A 207 15.41 2.95 13.88
CA ASN A 207 15.63 3.13 15.31
C ASN A 207 16.79 2.27 15.83
N ALA A 208 16.85 1.00 15.42
CA ALA A 208 17.95 0.11 15.80
C ALA A 208 19.31 0.66 15.34
N LEU A 209 19.42 1.09 14.09
CA LEU A 209 20.63 1.70 13.53
C LEU A 209 21.01 3.01 14.24
N ALA A 210 20.04 3.72 14.83
CA ALA A 210 20.28 4.93 15.60
C ALA A 210 20.48 4.68 17.11
N GLY A 211 20.41 3.43 17.59
CA GLY A 211 20.48 3.07 19.02
C GLY A 211 19.27 3.57 19.82
N LYS A 212 18.14 3.81 19.18
CA LYS A 212 16.88 4.25 19.79
C LYS A 212 16.02 3.07 20.21
N PRO A 213 15.09 3.23 21.18
CA PRO A 213 14.14 2.20 21.56
C PRO A 213 13.31 1.69 20.37
N LEU A 214 13.00 0.38 20.39
CA LEU A 214 12.14 -0.31 19.42
C LEU A 214 10.75 -0.50 20.05
N PRO A 215 9.79 0.43 19.86
CA PRO A 215 8.51 0.38 20.54
C PRO A 215 7.60 -0.73 19.98
N VAL A 216 7.24 -1.71 20.83
CA VAL A 216 6.30 -2.77 20.53
C VAL A 216 4.98 -2.48 21.25
N TYR A 217 3.87 -2.39 20.53
CA TYR A 217 2.55 -2.13 21.09
C TYR A 217 2.04 -3.32 21.91
N GLY A 218 1.49 -3.03 23.09
CA GLY A 218 0.97 -4.04 24.00
C GLY A 218 2.02 -5.08 24.37
N ASN A 219 1.76 -6.35 24.06
CA ASN A 219 2.69 -7.46 24.23
C ASN A 219 3.26 -8.00 22.90
N GLY A 220 2.98 -7.33 21.79
CA GLY A 220 3.47 -7.72 20.45
C GLY A 220 2.83 -8.98 19.86
N GLN A 221 1.71 -9.45 20.41
CA GLN A 221 1.06 -10.72 19.98
C GLN A 221 0.10 -10.54 18.79
N GLN A 222 -0.12 -9.31 18.32
CA GLN A 222 -0.94 -9.05 17.14
C GLN A 222 -0.29 -9.71 15.92
N ILE A 223 -1.11 -10.44 15.13
CA ILE A 223 -0.68 -11.22 13.98
C ILE A 223 -1.06 -10.48 12.69
N ARG A 224 -0.12 -10.41 11.77
CA ARG A 224 -0.31 -9.85 10.42
C ARG A 224 0.23 -10.81 9.37
N ASP A 225 -0.45 -10.90 8.24
CA ASP A 225 0.10 -11.51 7.03
C ASP A 225 0.96 -10.47 6.31
N TRP A 226 2.21 -10.81 5.99
CA TRP A 226 3.20 -9.89 5.42
C TRP A 226 3.45 -10.20 3.95
N LEU A 227 3.20 -9.21 3.09
CA LEU A 227 3.34 -9.28 1.65
C LEU A 227 4.50 -8.39 1.17
N TYR A 228 5.47 -8.98 0.49
CA TYR A 228 6.59 -8.22 -0.08
C TYR A 228 6.09 -7.31 -1.20
N VAL A 229 6.49 -6.04 -1.19
CA VAL A 229 5.90 -5.00 -2.04
C VAL A 229 6.08 -5.24 -3.54
N GLU A 230 7.17 -5.88 -3.97
CA GLU A 230 7.38 -6.21 -5.39
C GLU A 230 6.48 -7.36 -5.85
N ASP A 231 6.20 -8.33 -4.97
CA ASP A 231 5.18 -9.35 -5.22
C ASP A 231 3.79 -8.73 -5.34
N HIS A 232 3.48 -7.77 -4.46
CA HIS A 232 2.22 -7.04 -4.55
C HIS A 232 2.12 -6.24 -5.87
N ALA A 233 3.16 -5.52 -6.27
CA ALA A 233 3.19 -4.78 -7.55
C ALA A 233 2.88 -5.70 -8.73
N ARG A 234 3.46 -6.90 -8.74
CA ARG A 234 3.22 -7.94 -9.75
C ARG A 234 1.78 -8.45 -9.72
N ALA A 235 1.19 -8.66 -8.52
CA ALA A 235 -0.21 -9.04 -8.35
C ALA A 235 -1.16 -7.96 -8.88
N LEU A 236 -0.90 -6.70 -8.55
CA LEU A 236 -1.72 -5.58 -8.99
C LEU A 236 -1.75 -5.44 -10.51
N TYR A 237 -0.59 -5.54 -11.16
CA TYR A 237 -0.53 -5.52 -12.62
C TYR A 237 -1.25 -6.72 -13.24
N CYS A 238 -1.07 -7.92 -12.68
CA CYS A 238 -1.78 -9.13 -13.10
C CYS A 238 -3.30 -8.93 -12.99
N ALA A 239 -3.81 -8.47 -11.84
CA ALA A 239 -5.23 -8.21 -11.65
C ALA A 239 -5.78 -7.15 -12.61
N ALA A 240 -5.07 -6.05 -12.83
CA ALA A 240 -5.49 -4.98 -13.75
C ALA A 240 -5.59 -5.47 -15.20
N THR A 241 -4.72 -6.40 -15.61
CA THR A 241 -4.59 -6.83 -17.02
C THR A 241 -5.34 -8.09 -17.36
N THR A 242 -5.58 -8.99 -16.39
CA THR A 242 -6.22 -10.30 -16.60
C THR A 242 -7.43 -10.56 -15.69
N GLY A 243 -7.62 -9.74 -14.66
CA GLY A 243 -8.72 -9.87 -13.71
C GLY A 243 -10.08 -9.62 -14.36
N LYS A 244 -11.11 -10.27 -13.84
CA LYS A 244 -12.49 -10.14 -14.33
C LYS A 244 -13.12 -8.86 -13.78
N VAL A 245 -13.85 -8.16 -14.64
CA VAL A 245 -14.68 -7.02 -14.25
C VAL A 245 -15.71 -7.44 -13.21
N GLY A 246 -15.83 -6.65 -12.15
CA GLY A 246 -16.78 -6.87 -11.06
C GLY A 246 -16.27 -7.76 -9.95
N GLU A 247 -15.11 -8.40 -10.13
CA GLU A 247 -14.55 -9.29 -9.14
C GLU A 247 -13.71 -8.52 -8.09
N THR A 248 -13.62 -9.13 -6.93
CA THR A 248 -12.65 -8.78 -5.88
C THR A 248 -11.64 -9.92 -5.80
N TYR A 249 -10.35 -9.57 -5.62
CA TYR A 249 -9.27 -10.53 -5.41
C TYR A 249 -8.51 -10.16 -4.14
N ASN A 250 -8.38 -11.12 -3.23
CA ASN A 250 -7.51 -11.01 -2.09
C ASN A 250 -6.05 -11.30 -2.49
N ILE A 251 -5.12 -10.50 -1.97
CA ILE A 251 -3.68 -10.65 -2.25
C ILE A 251 -2.95 -10.75 -0.91
N GLY A 252 -2.41 -11.91 -0.59
CA GLY A 252 -1.72 -12.20 0.65
C GLY A 252 -0.33 -12.81 0.44
N GLY A 253 0.53 -12.66 1.45
CA GLY A 253 1.88 -13.20 1.43
C GLY A 253 1.98 -14.64 1.91
N HIS A 254 0.95 -15.18 2.55
CA HIS A 254 0.97 -16.43 3.31
C HIS A 254 2.06 -16.46 4.39
N ASN A 255 2.35 -15.29 4.98
CA ASN A 255 3.43 -15.06 5.93
C ASN A 255 2.90 -14.44 7.22
N GLU A 256 2.02 -15.16 7.93
CA GLU A 256 1.54 -14.71 9.23
C GLU A 256 2.66 -14.67 10.26
N ARG A 257 2.87 -13.52 10.91
CA ARG A 257 3.86 -13.32 11.97
C ARG A 257 3.28 -12.42 13.05
N LYS A 258 3.66 -12.67 14.29
CA LYS A 258 3.42 -11.73 15.39
C LYS A 258 4.29 -10.49 15.22
N ASN A 259 3.81 -9.34 15.65
CA ASN A 259 4.60 -8.11 15.58
C ASN A 259 5.94 -8.24 16.33
N LEU A 260 5.98 -8.95 17.47
CA LEU A 260 7.23 -9.19 18.19
C LEU A 260 8.21 -10.03 17.38
N ASP A 261 7.75 -11.12 16.74
CA ASP A 261 8.60 -11.99 15.89
C ASP A 261 9.21 -11.20 14.73
N VAL A 262 8.44 -10.25 14.15
CA VAL A 262 8.95 -9.34 13.11
C VAL A 262 10.09 -8.46 13.63
N VAL A 263 9.93 -7.88 14.81
CA VAL A 263 10.97 -7.02 15.43
C VAL A 263 12.22 -7.83 15.79
N GLU A 264 12.05 -9.03 16.34
CA GLU A 264 13.16 -9.93 16.66
C GLU A 264 13.92 -10.35 15.39
N THR A 265 13.22 -10.71 14.31
CA THR A 265 13.84 -11.02 13.01
C THR A 265 14.64 -9.84 12.45
N ILE A 266 14.15 -8.61 12.59
CA ILE A 266 14.91 -7.41 12.19
C ILE A 266 16.18 -7.28 13.02
N CYS A 267 16.12 -7.48 14.35
CA CYS A 267 17.29 -7.44 15.21
C CYS A 267 18.33 -8.49 14.81
N GLU A 268 17.91 -9.74 14.58
CA GLU A 268 18.79 -10.83 14.12
C GLU A 268 19.48 -10.50 12.80
N LEU A 269 18.75 -9.97 11.81
CA LEU A 269 19.32 -9.57 10.54
C LEU A 269 20.30 -8.40 10.69
N LEU A 270 20.03 -7.45 11.59
CA LEU A 270 20.95 -6.33 11.86
C LEU A 270 22.21 -6.81 12.60
N GLU A 271 22.13 -7.82 13.49
CA GLU A 271 23.33 -8.44 14.09
C GLU A 271 24.30 -8.94 13.03
N GLU A 272 23.76 -9.53 11.95
CA GLU A 272 24.54 -10.08 10.83
C GLU A 272 25.02 -8.97 9.87
N LEU A 273 24.09 -8.10 9.42
CA LEU A 273 24.32 -7.18 8.29
C LEU A 273 24.90 -5.82 8.70
N ALA A 274 24.74 -5.43 9.98
CA ALA A 274 25.24 -4.18 10.55
C ALA A 274 25.94 -4.41 11.90
N PRO A 275 27.06 -5.17 11.93
CA PRO A 275 27.73 -5.56 13.18
C PRO A 275 28.35 -4.38 13.94
N ASN A 276 28.59 -3.26 13.26
CA ASN A 276 29.11 -2.03 13.86
C ASN A 276 27.97 -1.25 14.52
N LYS A 277 27.64 -1.63 15.76
CA LYS A 277 26.51 -1.10 16.51
C LYS A 277 26.71 0.34 17.01
N PRO A 278 25.63 1.09 17.27
CA PRO A 278 25.67 2.37 17.96
C PRO A 278 26.31 2.24 19.35
N HIS A 279 26.91 3.33 19.84
CA HIS A 279 27.54 3.35 21.16
C HIS A 279 26.55 2.95 22.27
N GLY A 280 26.95 2.00 23.11
CA GLY A 280 26.17 1.51 24.25
C GLY A 280 25.17 0.38 23.90
N VAL A 281 25.05 -0.03 22.65
CA VAL A 281 24.22 -1.16 22.22
C VAL A 281 25.05 -2.44 22.19
N VAL A 282 24.69 -3.43 23.02
CA VAL A 282 25.33 -4.76 23.03
C VAL A 282 24.63 -5.66 22.02
N HIS A 283 23.31 -5.78 22.11
CA HIS A 283 22.48 -6.48 21.15
C HIS A 283 21.36 -5.54 20.67
N TYR A 284 20.98 -5.61 19.39
CA TYR A 284 19.85 -4.82 18.89
C TYR A 284 18.54 -5.18 19.58
N SER A 285 18.36 -6.43 20.00
CA SER A 285 17.21 -6.88 20.79
C SER A 285 17.09 -6.22 22.17
N ASP A 286 18.18 -5.70 22.75
CA ASP A 286 18.15 -4.97 24.02
C ASP A 286 17.38 -3.64 23.90
N LEU A 287 17.17 -3.14 22.70
CA LEU A 287 16.42 -1.92 22.41
C LEU A 287 14.90 -2.13 22.42
N ILE A 288 14.40 -3.37 22.41
CA ILE A 288 12.96 -3.66 22.41
C ILE A 288 12.31 -3.10 23.67
N THR A 289 11.27 -2.30 23.48
CA THR A 289 10.54 -1.65 24.59
C THR A 289 9.05 -1.81 24.37
N PHE A 290 8.35 -2.40 25.33
CA PHE A 290 6.90 -2.52 25.28
C PHE A 290 6.23 -1.21 25.69
N VAL A 291 5.27 -0.78 24.88
CA VAL A 291 4.51 0.47 25.08
C VAL A 291 3.03 0.18 25.17
N ALA A 292 2.23 1.12 25.71
CA ALA A 292 0.78 0.94 25.77
C ALA A 292 0.20 0.68 24.37
N ASP A 293 -0.79 -0.20 24.29
CA ASP A 293 -1.44 -0.52 23.01
C ASP A 293 -2.30 0.65 22.50
N ARG A 294 -2.62 0.64 21.21
CA ARG A 294 -3.48 1.65 20.60
C ARG A 294 -4.95 1.25 20.71
N PRO A 295 -5.90 2.22 20.75
CA PRO A 295 -7.33 1.91 20.68
C PRO A 295 -7.69 1.18 19.38
N GLY A 296 -8.60 0.19 19.46
CA GLY A 296 -9.09 -0.55 18.30
C GLY A 296 -8.01 -1.35 17.57
N HIS A 297 -7.00 -1.85 18.28
CA HIS A 297 -5.94 -2.65 17.69
C HIS A 297 -6.41 -4.09 17.48
N ASP A 298 -6.77 -4.43 16.26
CA ASP A 298 -7.21 -5.78 15.88
C ASP A 298 -6.12 -6.83 16.15
N LEU A 299 -6.56 -8.00 16.63
CA LEU A 299 -5.66 -9.06 17.07
C LEU A 299 -5.00 -9.76 15.87
N ARG A 300 -5.79 -10.13 14.85
CA ARG A 300 -5.27 -10.93 13.75
C ARG A 300 -5.90 -10.54 12.42
N TYR A 301 -5.03 -10.39 11.42
CA TYR A 301 -5.37 -10.35 10.00
C TYR A 301 -4.71 -11.52 9.29
N ALA A 302 -5.51 -12.31 8.60
CA ALA A 302 -5.05 -13.38 7.72
C ALA A 302 -5.98 -13.48 6.52
N ILE A 303 -5.41 -13.51 5.34
CA ILE A 303 -6.16 -13.41 4.09
C ILE A 303 -6.03 -14.70 3.27
N ASP A 304 -7.14 -15.19 2.72
CA ASP A 304 -7.12 -16.27 1.74
C ASP A 304 -6.92 -15.67 0.33
N ALA A 305 -5.73 -15.89 -0.23
CA ALA A 305 -5.38 -15.47 -1.59
C ALA A 305 -5.53 -16.61 -2.64
N SER A 306 -6.26 -17.67 -2.33
CA SER A 306 -6.43 -18.83 -3.23
C SER A 306 -7.15 -18.48 -4.54
N LYS A 307 -8.03 -17.48 -4.51
CA LYS A 307 -8.79 -17.06 -5.71
C LYS A 307 -7.87 -16.43 -6.76
N ILE A 308 -7.00 -15.51 -6.40
CA ILE A 308 -6.08 -14.90 -7.36
C ILE A 308 -5.10 -15.94 -7.92
N ALA A 309 -4.65 -16.88 -7.11
CA ALA A 309 -3.80 -17.99 -7.55
C ALA A 309 -4.52 -18.88 -8.56
N ARG A 310 -5.74 -19.30 -8.26
CA ARG A 310 -6.54 -20.18 -9.12
C ARG A 310 -6.99 -19.51 -10.42
N GLU A 311 -7.41 -18.24 -10.36
CA GLU A 311 -8.04 -17.57 -11.52
C GLU A 311 -7.04 -16.81 -12.38
N LEU A 312 -5.98 -16.25 -11.78
CA LEU A 312 -5.01 -15.39 -12.46
C LEU A 312 -3.59 -15.99 -12.48
N GLY A 313 -3.36 -17.12 -11.79
CA GLY A 313 -2.06 -17.79 -11.76
C GLY A 313 -0.99 -17.06 -10.96
N TRP A 314 -1.36 -16.06 -10.14
CA TRP A 314 -0.39 -15.32 -9.34
C TRP A 314 -0.12 -16.01 -8.00
N LEU A 315 1.15 -16.05 -7.63
CA LEU A 315 1.65 -16.49 -6.30
C LEU A 315 2.77 -15.55 -5.86
N PRO A 316 2.95 -15.30 -4.54
CA PRO A 316 4.12 -14.60 -4.03
C PRO A 316 5.39 -15.39 -4.33
N GLN A 317 6.49 -14.70 -4.61
CA GLN A 317 7.80 -15.29 -4.89
C GLN A 317 8.73 -15.22 -3.68
N GLU A 318 8.50 -14.23 -2.80
CA GLU A 318 9.30 -14.06 -1.60
C GLU A 318 8.67 -14.76 -0.40
N THR A 319 9.50 -15.45 0.40
CA THR A 319 9.12 -15.80 1.78
C THR A 319 9.31 -14.58 2.68
N PHE A 320 8.79 -14.63 3.90
CA PHE A 320 9.02 -13.58 4.88
C PHE A 320 10.53 -13.35 5.13
N GLU A 321 11.28 -14.43 5.26
CA GLU A 321 12.72 -14.39 5.55
C GLU A 321 13.52 -13.77 4.39
N SER A 322 13.25 -14.19 3.15
CA SER A 322 13.94 -13.67 1.97
C SER A 322 13.59 -12.20 1.70
N GLY A 323 12.31 -11.83 1.81
CA GLY A 323 11.85 -10.46 1.63
C GLY A 323 12.33 -9.52 2.75
N MET A 324 12.37 -10.00 4.02
CA MET A 324 12.87 -9.20 5.14
C MET A 324 14.36 -8.93 5.01
N ARG A 325 15.16 -9.93 4.63
CA ARG A 325 16.59 -9.75 4.35
C ARG A 325 16.82 -8.70 3.26
N LYS A 326 16.10 -8.79 2.14
CA LYS A 326 16.16 -7.79 1.06
C LYS A 326 15.78 -6.39 1.56
N THR A 327 14.77 -6.32 2.41
CA THR A 327 14.32 -5.04 2.99
C THR A 327 15.40 -4.41 3.85
N VAL A 328 15.97 -5.15 4.81
CA VAL A 328 17.05 -4.66 5.68
C VAL A 328 18.26 -4.23 4.84
N GLN A 329 18.70 -5.05 3.89
CA GLN A 329 19.82 -4.73 3.00
C GLN A 329 19.55 -3.45 2.20
N TRP A 330 18.30 -3.25 1.74
CA TRP A 330 17.94 -2.04 1.02
C TRP A 330 18.08 -0.79 1.89
N TYR A 331 17.57 -0.81 3.14
CA TYR A 331 17.70 0.33 4.06
C TYR A 331 19.16 0.65 4.38
N LEU A 332 20.01 -0.37 4.56
CA LEU A 332 21.46 -0.19 4.77
C LEU A 332 22.15 0.45 3.56
N ALA A 333 21.72 0.11 2.35
CA ALA A 333 22.33 0.61 1.10
C ALA A 333 21.75 1.97 0.63
N ASN A 334 20.61 2.42 1.16
CA ASN A 334 19.88 3.61 0.66
C ASN A 334 19.71 4.68 1.74
N GLU A 335 20.78 4.96 2.50
CA GLU A 335 20.78 5.92 3.58
C GLU A 335 20.36 7.34 3.15
N SER A 336 20.78 7.78 1.96
CA SER A 336 20.42 9.08 1.40
C SER A 336 18.92 9.24 1.19
N TRP A 337 18.22 8.17 0.79
CA TRP A 337 16.78 8.20 0.57
C TRP A 337 16.01 8.40 1.87
N TRP A 338 16.25 7.56 2.89
CA TRP A 338 15.46 7.65 4.12
C TRP A 338 15.86 8.86 4.99
N LYS A 339 17.10 9.34 4.94
CA LYS A 339 17.49 10.62 5.56
C LYS A 339 16.71 11.78 4.97
N GLN A 340 16.62 11.87 3.64
CA GLN A 340 15.85 12.92 2.98
C GLN A 340 14.36 12.86 3.32
N VAL A 341 13.80 11.65 3.47
CA VAL A 341 12.40 11.48 3.88
C VAL A 341 12.16 11.95 5.31
N GLN A 342 13.11 11.71 6.22
CA GLN A 342 13.02 12.14 7.63
C GLN A 342 13.27 13.64 7.83
N ASP A 343 14.09 14.28 7.01
CA ASP A 343 14.39 15.73 7.11
C ASP A 343 13.17 16.63 6.82
N GLY A 344 12.11 16.09 6.26
CA GLY A 344 10.95 16.86 5.81
C GLY A 344 9.86 17.09 6.85
N SER A 345 9.48 16.11 7.67
CA SER A 345 8.29 16.23 8.54
C SER A 345 8.14 15.19 9.64
N TYR A 346 8.77 14.02 9.57
CA TYR A 346 8.61 12.93 10.53
C TYR A 346 9.96 12.52 11.11
N GLN A 347 10.10 12.59 12.45
CA GLN A 347 11.35 12.33 13.17
C GLN A 347 11.32 11.00 13.96
N GLY A 348 10.35 10.12 13.69
CA GLY A 348 10.19 8.85 14.39
C GLY A 348 9.36 8.96 15.68
N GLU A 349 8.60 10.03 15.85
CA GLU A 349 7.70 10.21 17.00
C GLU A 349 6.51 9.24 16.92
N ARG A 350 5.99 8.87 18.09
CA ARG A 350 4.77 8.03 18.17
C ARG A 350 3.55 8.84 17.78
N LEU A 351 2.73 8.27 16.90
CA LEU A 351 1.47 8.83 16.44
C LEU A 351 0.27 8.17 17.17
N GLY A 352 -0.92 8.77 17.08
CA GLY A 352 -2.16 8.19 17.63
C GLY A 352 -2.33 8.34 19.15
N LEU A 353 -1.64 9.30 19.79
CA LEU A 353 -1.71 9.55 21.23
C LEU A 353 -2.55 10.77 21.62
N LYS A 354 -3.03 11.55 20.66
CA LYS A 354 -3.87 12.71 20.93
C LYS A 354 -5.33 12.27 21.02
N GLY A 355 -5.73 11.85 22.21
CA GLY A 355 -7.12 11.64 22.62
C GLY A 355 -7.47 12.56 23.75
#